data_7ebb27146e510e0ec96ef3a078d61eaf
#
_entry.id   7ebb27146e510e0ec96ef3a078d61eaf
#
_cell.length_a   1.000
_cell.length_b   1.000
_cell.length_c   1.000
_cell.angle_alpha   90.00
_cell.angle_beta   90.00
_cell.angle_gamma   90.00
#
_symmetry.space_group_name_H-M   'P 1'
#
loop_
_entity.id
_entity.type
_entity.pdbx_description
1 polymer ?
#
loop_
_entity_poly.entity_id
_entity_poly.type
_entity_poly.pdbx_seq_one_letter_code
_entity_poly.pdbx_strand_id
1 'polypeptide(L)'
;MRRLALGMGILLLAAVPAMAEEPLRVICIEAHPDDCDSKFGGTAALYAAAGHAVKIVSLTNGDAGHQEQGGGALAMRRRAEGKEAGRRIGAEYEVLDNHDGELLPTLEVRRQVIRAIREWKADVVFSLRPNDYHPDHRYSGVLVMDAAYMVTVPNVVSDVPSLRKNPVFFYMADRFTKPTPHRADVVVAVDSVIDKKIDMLDAHESQMYEWLAWHAGVLDQIPEDPAARKQWLREWRLGEPADMKPEWRESLRRWYGAAAEGVQHAEAFELAEYGSQPDAEALRRLFPFVPQS
;
A
#
# COMPACT_ATOMS: atom_id res chain seq x y z
N MET A 1 14.19 64.75 -44.96
CA MET A 1 14.21 64.19 -43.60
C MET A 1 13.19 63.06 -43.54
N ARG A 2 13.65 61.81 -43.64
CA ARG A 2 12.80 60.60 -43.52
C ARG A 2 12.91 60.07 -42.09
N ARG A 3 11.80 60.01 -41.39
CA ARG A 3 11.71 59.40 -40.03
C ARG A 3 11.51 57.89 -40.19
N LEU A 4 12.46 57.09 -39.71
CA LEU A 4 12.30 55.66 -39.49
C LEU A 4 11.46 55.45 -38.23
N ALA A 5 10.34 54.74 -38.39
CA ALA A 5 9.59 54.22 -37.26
C ALA A 5 10.12 52.84 -36.93
N LEU A 6 10.68 52.67 -35.70
CA LEU A 6 11.06 51.37 -35.15
C LEU A 6 9.80 50.71 -34.59
N GLY A 7 9.35 49.65 -35.23
CA GLY A 7 8.27 48.81 -34.74
C GLY A 7 8.83 47.83 -33.71
N MET A 8 8.44 48.00 -32.45
CA MET A 8 8.77 47.09 -31.33
C MET A 8 7.80 45.91 -31.38
N GLY A 9 8.22 44.79 -31.95
CA GLY A 9 7.44 43.54 -31.94
C GLY A 9 7.41 42.94 -30.53
N ILE A 10 6.24 42.91 -29.94
CA ILE A 10 6.00 42.17 -28.67
C ILE A 10 5.91 40.68 -29.01
N LEU A 11 6.93 39.91 -28.61
CA LEU A 11 6.92 38.46 -28.69
C LEU A 11 6.03 37.94 -27.53
N LEU A 12 4.79 37.57 -27.83
CA LEU A 12 3.94 36.82 -26.93
C LEU A 12 4.49 35.38 -26.82
N LEU A 13 5.21 35.09 -25.77
CA LEU A 13 5.49 33.71 -25.35
C LEU A 13 4.16 33.09 -24.86
N ALA A 14 3.57 32.23 -25.70
CA ALA A 14 2.47 31.39 -25.27
C ALA A 14 3.03 30.40 -24.24
N ALA A 15 2.57 30.52 -23.01
CA ALA A 15 2.85 29.51 -21.96
C ALA A 15 2.21 28.20 -22.43
N VAL A 16 3.02 27.21 -22.77
CA VAL A 16 2.55 25.83 -22.98
C VAL A 16 2.03 25.35 -21.63
N PRO A 17 0.74 24.96 -21.52
CA PRO A 17 0.24 24.41 -20.27
C PRO A 17 1.07 23.16 -19.95
N ALA A 18 1.64 23.12 -18.75
CA ALA A 18 2.27 21.90 -18.25
C ALA A 18 1.20 20.79 -18.32
N MET A 19 1.47 19.75 -19.11
CA MET A 19 0.62 18.56 -19.12
C MET A 19 0.60 18.03 -17.69
N ALA A 20 -0.58 17.98 -17.07
CA ALA A 20 -0.72 17.33 -15.78
C ALA A 20 -0.24 15.86 -15.93
N GLU A 21 0.65 15.42 -15.07
CA GLU A 21 1.08 14.02 -15.06
C GLU A 21 -0.16 13.12 -14.88
N GLU A 22 -0.26 12.05 -15.66
CA GLU A 22 -1.37 11.11 -15.52
C GLU A 22 -1.38 10.51 -14.11
N PRO A 23 -2.56 10.34 -13.49
CA PRO A 23 -2.65 9.74 -12.16
C PRO A 23 -2.03 8.34 -12.12
N LEU A 24 -1.16 8.10 -11.15
CA LEU A 24 -0.59 6.78 -10.91
C LEU A 24 -1.70 5.78 -10.55
N ARG A 25 -1.49 4.54 -10.95
CA ARG A 25 -2.32 3.40 -10.59
C ARG A 25 -1.54 2.49 -9.64
N VAL A 26 -1.87 2.61 -8.37
CA VAL A 26 -1.16 1.91 -7.27
C VAL A 26 -1.99 0.72 -6.82
N ILE A 27 -1.35 -0.43 -6.65
CA ILE A 27 -1.98 -1.63 -6.12
C ILE A 27 -1.17 -2.18 -4.94
N CYS A 28 -1.88 -2.52 -3.84
CA CYS A 28 -1.31 -3.28 -2.73
C CYS A 28 -1.91 -4.68 -2.73
N ILE A 29 -1.06 -5.71 -2.72
CA ILE A 29 -1.47 -7.12 -2.71
C ILE A 29 -1.03 -7.74 -1.39
N GLU A 30 -2.00 -8.23 -0.66
CA GLU A 30 -1.87 -8.75 0.70
C GLU A 30 -2.34 -10.19 0.81
N ALA A 31 -2.12 -10.82 1.96
CA ALA A 31 -2.62 -12.15 2.25
C ALA A 31 -4.06 -12.10 2.78
N HIS A 32 -4.33 -11.30 3.79
CA HIS A 32 -5.64 -11.21 4.47
C HIS A 32 -6.19 -9.79 4.41
N PRO A 33 -7.56 -9.64 4.46
CA PRO A 33 -8.15 -8.31 4.51
C PRO A 33 -7.79 -7.60 5.82
N ASP A 34 -6.79 -6.72 5.81
CA ASP A 34 -6.27 -5.83 6.87
C ASP A 34 -4.73 -5.64 6.86
N ASP A 35 -3.98 -6.49 6.16
CA ASP A 35 -2.52 -6.40 6.13
C ASP A 35 -2.02 -5.09 5.47
N CYS A 36 -2.60 -4.73 4.30
CA CYS A 36 -2.27 -3.48 3.61
C CYS A 36 -2.69 -2.27 4.46
N ASP A 37 -3.86 -2.32 5.09
CA ASP A 37 -4.36 -1.26 5.95
C ASP A 37 -3.38 -0.99 7.10
N SER A 38 -2.81 -2.05 7.65
CA SER A 38 -1.83 -1.98 8.74
C SER A 38 -0.47 -1.44 8.30
N LYS A 39 0.02 -1.80 7.09
CA LYS A 39 1.41 -1.55 6.65
C LYS A 39 1.54 -0.47 5.57
N PHE A 40 0.45 -0.14 4.88
CA PHE A 40 0.40 0.75 3.72
C PHE A 40 -0.76 1.75 3.79
N GLY A 41 -1.68 1.63 4.76
CA GLY A 41 -2.94 2.40 4.82
C GLY A 41 -2.76 3.91 4.82
N GLY A 42 -1.75 4.44 5.51
CA GLY A 42 -1.42 5.87 5.47
C GLY A 42 -0.92 6.31 4.09
N THR A 43 -0.03 5.54 3.49
CA THR A 43 0.48 5.79 2.13
C THR A 43 -0.64 5.67 1.09
N ALA A 44 -1.55 4.69 1.23
CA ALA A 44 -2.75 4.57 0.40
C ALA A 44 -3.63 5.83 0.47
N ALA A 45 -3.87 6.34 1.68
CA ALA A 45 -4.63 7.58 1.88
C ALA A 45 -3.95 8.80 1.25
N LEU A 46 -2.61 8.90 1.30
CA LEU A 46 -1.85 9.96 0.63
C LEU A 46 -1.98 9.88 -0.90
N TYR A 47 -1.85 8.69 -1.49
CA TYR A 47 -2.07 8.52 -2.93
C TYR A 47 -3.48 8.93 -3.34
N ALA A 48 -4.51 8.45 -2.63
CA ALA A 48 -5.90 8.79 -2.93
C ALA A 48 -6.15 10.30 -2.78
N ALA A 49 -5.63 10.94 -1.73
CA ALA A 49 -5.75 12.38 -1.51
C ALA A 49 -5.04 13.21 -2.60
N ALA A 50 -3.96 12.69 -3.19
CA ALA A 50 -3.25 13.29 -4.31
C ALA A 50 -3.94 13.03 -5.68
N GLY A 51 -5.08 12.33 -5.71
CA GLY A 51 -5.84 12.06 -6.93
C GLY A 51 -5.35 10.85 -7.73
N HIS A 52 -4.51 10.00 -7.15
CA HIS A 52 -4.08 8.75 -7.75
C HIS A 52 -5.09 7.62 -7.51
N ALA A 53 -5.13 6.63 -8.39
CA ALA A 53 -5.99 5.47 -8.25
C ALA A 53 -5.32 4.42 -7.34
N VAL A 54 -6.01 4.00 -6.28
CA VAL A 54 -5.52 3.02 -5.32
C VAL A 54 -6.43 1.79 -5.31
N LYS A 55 -5.83 0.60 -5.36
CA LYS A 55 -6.50 -0.68 -5.19
C LYS A 55 -5.79 -1.53 -4.15
N ILE A 56 -6.56 -2.17 -3.29
CA ILE A 56 -6.09 -3.19 -2.36
C ILE A 56 -6.69 -4.53 -2.80
N VAL A 57 -5.87 -5.57 -2.83
CA VAL A 57 -6.30 -6.93 -3.18
C VAL A 57 -5.84 -7.90 -2.11
N SER A 58 -6.78 -8.48 -1.38
CA SER A 58 -6.50 -9.59 -0.48
C SER A 58 -6.59 -10.92 -1.24
N LEU A 59 -5.55 -11.74 -1.13
CA LEU A 59 -5.49 -13.03 -1.82
C LEU A 59 -6.37 -14.08 -1.16
N THR A 60 -6.58 -14.01 0.16
CA THR A 60 -7.51 -14.90 0.87
C THR A 60 -8.78 -14.15 1.30
N ASN A 61 -9.82 -14.92 1.58
CA ASN A 61 -11.10 -14.38 2.05
C ASN A 61 -11.18 -14.20 3.57
N GLY A 62 -10.14 -14.65 4.31
CA GLY A 62 -10.04 -14.49 5.76
C GLY A 62 -10.99 -15.36 6.57
N ASP A 63 -11.48 -16.47 6.01
CA ASP A 63 -12.54 -17.31 6.58
C ASP A 63 -12.12 -18.18 7.77
N ALA A 64 -10.84 -18.18 8.15
CA ALA A 64 -10.31 -18.91 9.32
C ALA A 64 -9.77 -17.99 10.43
N GLY A 65 -9.64 -16.69 10.18
CA GLY A 65 -9.02 -15.74 11.12
C GLY A 65 -10.00 -15.16 12.15
N HIS A 66 -10.56 -16.00 13.06
CA HIS A 66 -11.39 -15.55 14.17
C HIS A 66 -11.56 -16.66 15.22
N GLN A 67 -11.71 -16.29 16.51
CA GLN A 67 -11.80 -17.24 17.62
C GLN A 67 -13.13 -17.99 17.73
N GLU A 68 -14.22 -17.47 17.12
CA GLU A 68 -15.58 -18.02 17.24
C GLU A 68 -16.29 -18.23 15.90
N GLN A 69 -15.96 -17.40 14.90
CA GLN A 69 -16.59 -17.45 13.58
C GLN A 69 -15.66 -18.10 12.57
N GLY A 70 -16.22 -18.67 11.49
CA GLY A 70 -15.43 -19.24 10.42
C GLY A 70 -16.24 -19.47 9.15
N GLY A 71 -15.54 -19.92 8.10
CA GLY A 71 -16.13 -20.27 6.83
C GLY A 71 -16.79 -19.09 6.13
N GLY A 72 -17.80 -19.39 5.29
CA GLY A 72 -18.44 -18.39 4.43
C GLY A 72 -19.05 -17.20 5.15
N ALA A 73 -19.50 -17.35 6.40
CA ALA A 73 -20.06 -16.25 7.18
C ALA A 73 -18.98 -15.22 7.52
N LEU A 74 -17.81 -15.67 8.00
CA LEU A 74 -16.68 -14.81 8.28
C LEU A 74 -16.11 -14.21 7.00
N ALA A 75 -15.97 -14.98 5.93
CA ALA A 75 -15.50 -14.48 4.63
C ALA A 75 -16.37 -13.32 4.11
N MET A 76 -17.71 -13.46 4.20
CA MET A 76 -18.64 -12.37 3.80
C MET A 76 -18.45 -11.13 4.66
N ARG A 77 -18.30 -11.29 5.98
CA ARG A 77 -18.05 -10.21 6.93
C ARG A 77 -16.76 -9.48 6.60
N ARG A 78 -15.63 -10.19 6.50
CA ARG A 78 -14.31 -9.62 6.22
C ARG A 78 -14.24 -8.93 4.85
N ARG A 79 -14.95 -9.49 3.86
CA ARG A 79 -15.10 -8.83 2.54
C ARG A 79 -15.86 -7.50 2.63
N ALA A 80 -16.88 -7.42 3.48
CA ALA A 80 -17.63 -6.17 3.71
C ALA A 80 -16.77 -5.15 4.47
N GLU A 81 -16.04 -5.58 5.48
CA GLU A 81 -15.11 -4.76 6.26
C GLU A 81 -13.99 -4.16 5.38
N GLY A 82 -13.34 -4.98 4.53
CA GLY A 82 -12.31 -4.50 3.59
C GLY A 82 -12.87 -3.48 2.59
N LYS A 83 -14.06 -3.73 2.03
CA LYS A 83 -14.71 -2.75 1.15
C LYS A 83 -15.01 -1.43 1.85
N GLU A 84 -15.43 -1.48 3.11
CA GLU A 84 -15.66 -0.28 3.91
C GLU A 84 -14.35 0.44 4.22
N ALA A 85 -13.27 -0.28 4.54
CA ALA A 85 -11.95 0.31 4.74
C ALA A 85 -11.48 1.08 3.48
N GLY A 86 -11.56 0.47 2.31
CA GLY A 86 -11.24 1.12 1.04
C GLY A 86 -12.11 2.36 0.78
N ARG A 87 -13.43 2.27 1.02
CA ARG A 87 -14.36 3.39 0.84
C ARG A 87 -14.00 4.61 1.70
N ARG A 88 -13.48 4.39 2.91
CA ARG A 88 -13.11 5.48 3.85
C ARG A 88 -11.97 6.37 3.34
N ILE A 89 -11.15 5.87 2.42
CA ILE A 89 -10.05 6.62 1.80
C ILE A 89 -10.23 6.84 0.30
N GLY A 90 -11.28 6.31 -0.34
CA GLY A 90 -11.49 6.40 -1.78
C GLY A 90 -10.69 5.39 -2.59
N ALA A 91 -10.29 4.25 -2.01
CA ALA A 91 -9.63 3.14 -2.68
C ALA A 91 -10.60 2.03 -3.07
N GLU A 92 -10.30 1.30 -4.15
CA GLU A 92 -10.95 0.03 -4.45
C GLU A 92 -10.40 -1.06 -3.51
N TYR A 93 -11.27 -1.97 -3.06
CA TYR A 93 -10.88 -3.10 -2.23
C TYR A 93 -11.51 -4.39 -2.77
N GLU A 94 -10.67 -5.33 -3.17
CA GLU A 94 -11.05 -6.64 -3.69
C GLU A 94 -10.55 -7.74 -2.76
N VAL A 95 -11.43 -8.70 -2.45
CA VAL A 95 -11.08 -9.88 -1.65
C VAL A 95 -11.33 -11.10 -2.51
N LEU A 96 -10.26 -11.82 -2.86
CA LEU A 96 -10.34 -13.08 -3.60
C LEU A 96 -10.87 -14.19 -2.70
N ASP A 97 -11.19 -15.34 -3.29
CA ASP A 97 -11.92 -16.41 -2.58
C ASP A 97 -11.03 -17.63 -2.26
N ASN A 98 -9.72 -17.43 -2.09
CA ASN A 98 -8.86 -18.47 -1.56
C ASN A 98 -9.03 -18.55 -0.04
N HIS A 99 -8.97 -19.77 0.54
CA HIS A 99 -9.13 -19.99 1.97
C HIS A 99 -7.96 -19.43 2.78
N ASP A 100 -8.28 -18.85 3.94
CA ASP A 100 -7.32 -18.36 4.93
C ASP A 100 -6.61 -19.55 5.59
N GLY A 101 -5.28 -19.45 5.75
CA GLY A 101 -4.42 -20.50 6.26
C GLY A 101 -4.03 -21.57 5.22
N GLU A 102 -4.60 -21.52 4.02
CA GLU A 102 -4.42 -22.54 2.97
C GLU A 102 -3.85 -21.96 1.66
N LEU A 103 -3.40 -20.71 1.66
CA LEU A 103 -2.81 -20.08 0.48
C LEU A 103 -1.53 -20.81 0.07
N LEU A 104 -1.50 -21.32 -1.16
CA LEU A 104 -0.33 -21.93 -1.77
C LEU A 104 0.06 -21.19 -3.05
N PRO A 105 1.35 -21.15 -3.44
CA PRO A 105 1.80 -20.51 -4.66
C PRO A 105 1.53 -21.40 -5.90
N THR A 106 0.25 -21.73 -6.09
CA THR A 106 -0.21 -22.52 -7.23
C THR A 106 -0.23 -21.67 -8.51
N LEU A 107 -0.23 -22.36 -9.67
CA LEU A 107 -0.38 -21.69 -10.97
C LEU A 107 -1.71 -20.92 -11.08
N GLU A 108 -2.77 -21.42 -10.46
CA GLU A 108 -4.08 -20.77 -10.44
C GLU A 108 -4.03 -19.43 -9.71
N VAL A 109 -3.54 -19.41 -8.48
CA VAL A 109 -3.43 -18.17 -7.68
C VAL A 109 -2.44 -17.20 -8.32
N ARG A 110 -1.32 -17.68 -8.89
CA ARG A 110 -0.39 -16.82 -9.65
C ARG A 110 -1.10 -16.12 -10.82
N ARG A 111 -1.99 -16.82 -11.53
CA ARG A 111 -2.78 -16.22 -12.61
C ARG A 111 -3.76 -15.17 -12.10
N GLN A 112 -4.35 -15.36 -10.92
CA GLN A 112 -5.18 -14.35 -10.26
C GLN A 112 -4.37 -13.07 -9.98
N VAL A 113 -3.16 -13.20 -9.42
CA VAL A 113 -2.25 -12.05 -9.16
C VAL A 113 -1.86 -11.33 -10.45
N ILE A 114 -1.45 -12.06 -11.49
CA ILE A 114 -1.11 -11.48 -12.80
C ILE A 114 -2.31 -10.71 -13.37
N ARG A 115 -3.49 -11.28 -13.29
CA ARG A 115 -4.74 -10.66 -13.75
C ARG A 115 -5.02 -9.35 -13.01
N ALA A 116 -4.98 -9.38 -11.68
CA ALA A 116 -5.24 -8.21 -10.85
C ALA A 116 -4.30 -7.04 -11.21
N ILE A 117 -3.00 -7.30 -11.36
CA ILE A 117 -2.01 -6.29 -11.73
C ILE A 117 -2.27 -5.73 -13.14
N ARG A 118 -2.60 -6.61 -14.12
CA ARG A 118 -2.84 -6.21 -15.50
C ARG A 118 -4.14 -5.43 -15.69
N GLU A 119 -5.24 -5.90 -15.12
CA GLU A 119 -6.55 -5.24 -15.21
C GLU A 119 -6.50 -3.87 -14.55
N TRP A 120 -5.79 -3.77 -13.42
CA TRP A 120 -5.53 -2.50 -12.78
C TRP A 120 -4.58 -1.59 -13.59
N LYS A 121 -3.78 -2.13 -14.52
CA LYS A 121 -2.71 -1.42 -15.24
C LYS A 121 -1.76 -0.73 -14.27
N ALA A 122 -1.30 -1.47 -13.27
CA ALA A 122 -0.51 -0.94 -12.18
C ALA A 122 0.79 -0.26 -12.66
N ASP A 123 1.11 0.91 -12.09
CA ASP A 123 2.41 1.57 -12.17
C ASP A 123 3.30 1.14 -11.01
N VAL A 124 2.69 0.94 -9.84
CA VAL A 124 3.35 0.57 -8.59
C VAL A 124 2.60 -0.57 -7.90
N VAL A 125 3.33 -1.56 -7.44
CA VAL A 125 2.83 -2.71 -6.70
C VAL A 125 3.50 -2.77 -5.33
N PHE A 126 2.72 -2.80 -4.27
CA PHE A 126 3.18 -3.08 -2.92
C PHE A 126 2.78 -4.50 -2.52
N SER A 127 3.64 -5.19 -1.78
CA SER A 127 3.37 -6.55 -1.31
C SER A 127 4.10 -6.90 -0.02
N LEU A 128 3.76 -8.05 0.54
CA LEU A 128 4.49 -8.67 1.63
C LEU A 128 5.82 -9.26 1.14
N ARG A 129 6.79 -9.45 2.03
CA ARG A 129 8.03 -10.18 1.73
C ARG A 129 7.79 -11.70 1.84
N PRO A 130 8.56 -12.53 1.11
CA PRO A 130 8.45 -14.00 1.21
C PRO A 130 9.09 -14.55 2.50
N ASN A 131 9.40 -13.71 3.48
CA ASN A 131 9.89 -14.11 4.78
C ASN A 131 9.06 -13.47 5.89
N ASP A 132 8.10 -14.22 6.41
CA ASP A 132 7.14 -13.80 7.42
C ASP A 132 6.76 -14.98 8.31
N TYR A 133 6.13 -14.73 9.47
CA TYR A 133 5.68 -15.80 10.36
C TYR A 133 4.51 -16.59 9.77
N HIS A 134 3.60 -15.92 9.05
CA HIS A 134 2.40 -16.53 8.50
C HIS A 134 2.69 -17.18 7.14
N PRO A 135 2.24 -18.42 6.89
CA PRO A 135 2.43 -19.07 5.59
C PRO A 135 1.81 -18.26 4.45
N ASP A 136 0.59 -17.76 4.60
CA ASP A 136 -0.11 -16.98 3.56
C ASP A 136 0.61 -15.67 3.25
N HIS A 137 1.20 -15.00 4.25
CA HIS A 137 2.03 -13.81 4.02
C HIS A 137 3.23 -14.15 3.13
N ARG A 138 3.94 -15.25 3.47
CA ARG A 138 5.10 -15.70 2.66
C ARG A 138 4.69 -16.02 1.23
N TYR A 139 3.60 -16.77 1.08
CA TYR A 139 3.14 -17.18 -0.25
C TYR A 139 2.52 -16.04 -1.06
N SER A 140 1.89 -15.06 -0.42
CA SER A 140 1.49 -13.81 -1.06
C SER A 140 2.73 -13.10 -1.65
N GLY A 141 3.79 -12.95 -0.86
CA GLY A 141 5.06 -12.38 -1.34
C GLY A 141 5.65 -13.17 -2.51
N VAL A 142 5.70 -14.50 -2.41
CA VAL A 142 6.18 -15.39 -3.50
C VAL A 142 5.33 -15.23 -4.77
N LEU A 143 4.01 -15.21 -4.64
CA LEU A 143 3.09 -15.08 -5.78
C LEU A 143 3.26 -13.74 -6.51
N VAL A 144 3.47 -12.65 -5.78
CA VAL A 144 3.74 -11.33 -6.37
C VAL A 144 5.12 -11.30 -7.04
N MET A 145 6.15 -11.89 -6.42
CA MET A 145 7.46 -12.07 -7.05
C MET A 145 7.37 -12.83 -8.38
N ASP A 146 6.68 -13.97 -8.36
CA ASP A 146 6.48 -14.80 -9.55
C ASP A 146 5.71 -14.06 -10.66
N ALA A 147 4.79 -13.16 -10.29
CA ALA A 147 4.01 -12.38 -11.22
C ALA A 147 4.81 -11.24 -11.86
N ALA A 148 5.83 -10.69 -11.19
CA ALA A 148 6.51 -9.45 -11.57
C ALA A 148 7.07 -9.45 -13.01
N TYR A 149 7.68 -10.56 -13.47
CA TYR A 149 8.08 -10.68 -14.87
C TYR A 149 6.88 -11.04 -15.77
N MET A 150 5.99 -11.92 -15.28
CA MET A 150 4.92 -12.52 -16.09
C MET A 150 3.85 -11.50 -16.51
N VAL A 151 3.68 -10.38 -15.79
CA VAL A 151 2.70 -9.34 -16.18
C VAL A 151 3.01 -8.70 -17.52
N THR A 152 4.25 -8.79 -18.02
CA THR A 152 4.67 -8.28 -19.33
C THR A 152 4.66 -9.34 -20.44
N VAL A 153 4.44 -10.63 -20.14
CA VAL A 153 4.52 -11.75 -21.10
C VAL A 153 3.16 -11.98 -21.76
N PRO A 154 2.97 -11.69 -23.06
CA PRO A 154 1.65 -11.70 -23.69
C PRO A 154 0.92 -13.05 -23.65
N ASN A 155 1.66 -14.16 -23.77
CA ASN A 155 1.08 -15.51 -23.83
C ASN A 155 0.78 -16.14 -22.45
N VAL A 156 1.08 -15.41 -21.35
CA VAL A 156 0.67 -15.77 -19.99
C VAL A 156 -0.59 -15.00 -19.64
N VAL A 157 -1.67 -15.66 -19.18
CA VAL A 157 -2.99 -15.05 -18.95
C VAL A 157 -3.41 -14.19 -20.16
N SER A 158 -3.43 -14.84 -21.34
CA SER A 158 -3.57 -14.16 -22.65
C SER A 158 -4.93 -13.52 -22.91
N ASP A 159 -5.91 -13.80 -22.07
CA ASP A 159 -7.25 -13.20 -22.07
C ASP A 159 -7.27 -11.79 -21.46
N VAL A 160 -6.18 -11.35 -20.79
CA VAL A 160 -5.98 -9.97 -20.32
C VAL A 160 -4.72 -9.39 -20.97
N PRO A 161 -4.78 -8.21 -21.59
CA PRO A 161 -3.61 -7.60 -22.23
C PRO A 161 -2.41 -7.46 -21.29
N SER A 162 -1.22 -7.89 -21.77
CA SER A 162 0.02 -7.72 -21.01
C SER A 162 0.40 -6.25 -20.85
N LEU A 163 1.06 -5.92 -19.74
CA LEU A 163 1.60 -4.59 -19.53
C LEU A 163 2.77 -4.32 -20.48
N ARG A 164 2.84 -3.13 -21.05
CA ARG A 164 3.93 -2.70 -21.95
C ARG A 164 5.13 -2.18 -21.17
N LYS A 165 4.91 -1.66 -19.96
CA LYS A 165 5.90 -1.24 -19.00
C LYS A 165 5.69 -2.08 -17.73
N ASN A 166 6.78 -2.64 -17.19
CA ASN A 166 6.70 -3.37 -15.95
C ASN A 166 6.51 -2.37 -14.78
N PRO A 167 5.60 -2.64 -13.83
CA PRO A 167 5.47 -1.84 -12.61
C PRO A 167 6.77 -1.79 -11.79
N VAL A 168 6.86 -0.81 -10.89
CA VAL A 168 7.83 -0.85 -9.80
C VAL A 168 7.22 -1.62 -8.63
N PHE A 169 7.99 -2.54 -8.05
CA PHE A 169 7.54 -3.38 -6.93
C PHE A 169 8.22 -2.97 -5.64
N PHE A 170 7.45 -2.92 -4.57
CA PHE A 170 7.93 -2.65 -3.22
C PHE A 170 7.46 -3.71 -2.24
N TYR A 171 8.32 -4.04 -1.29
CA TYR A 171 7.95 -4.78 -0.10
C TYR A 171 7.55 -3.83 1.03
N MET A 172 6.44 -4.13 1.68
CA MET A 172 6.02 -3.48 2.90
C MET A 172 6.90 -3.92 4.08
N ALA A 173 7.06 -3.03 5.06
CA ALA A 173 7.91 -3.29 6.21
C ALA A 173 7.42 -4.45 7.08
N ASP A 174 8.39 -5.17 7.63
CA ASP A 174 8.20 -6.20 8.65
C ASP A 174 9.31 -6.15 9.72
N ARG A 175 9.30 -7.13 10.63
CA ARG A 175 10.30 -7.23 11.71
C ARG A 175 11.27 -8.39 11.56
N PHE A 176 11.17 -9.16 10.49
CA PHE A 176 11.97 -10.35 10.30
C PHE A 176 13.36 -9.98 9.76
N THR A 177 14.38 -10.65 10.29
CA THR A 177 15.78 -10.35 9.98
C THR A 177 16.46 -11.43 9.16
N LYS A 178 15.79 -12.56 8.92
CA LYS A 178 16.35 -13.69 8.18
C LYS A 178 15.45 -14.03 6.98
N PRO A 179 16.04 -14.30 5.78
CA PRO A 179 17.48 -14.33 5.50
C PRO A 179 18.15 -12.95 5.57
N THR A 180 17.42 -11.85 5.34
CA THR A 180 17.89 -10.47 5.42
C THR A 180 16.86 -9.58 6.12
N PRO A 181 17.28 -8.54 6.88
CA PRO A 181 16.34 -7.56 7.42
C PRO A 181 15.70 -6.74 6.28
N HIS A 182 14.51 -6.20 6.54
CA HIS A 182 13.86 -5.24 5.64
C HIS A 182 14.70 -3.97 5.51
N ARG A 183 14.92 -3.52 4.27
CA ARG A 183 15.64 -2.29 3.96
C ARG A 183 14.65 -1.14 3.76
N ALA A 184 14.82 -0.05 4.47
CA ALA A 184 13.96 1.13 4.38
C ALA A 184 14.42 2.07 3.25
N ASP A 185 14.22 1.68 1.98
CA ASP A 185 14.65 2.48 0.82
C ASP A 185 13.82 3.76 0.69
N VAL A 186 12.50 3.65 0.91
CA VAL A 186 11.58 4.77 0.99
C VAL A 186 10.83 4.72 2.31
N VAL A 187 10.79 5.84 3.02
CA VAL A 187 9.98 5.99 4.23
C VAL A 187 9.04 7.17 4.04
N VAL A 188 7.75 6.92 4.20
CA VAL A 188 6.68 7.89 4.00
C VAL A 188 6.16 8.36 5.35
N ALA A 189 6.23 9.67 5.60
CA ALA A 189 5.58 10.29 6.75
C ALA A 189 4.05 10.27 6.55
N VAL A 190 3.32 9.71 7.51
CA VAL A 190 1.86 9.54 7.41
C VAL A 190 1.10 10.33 8.47
N ASP A 191 1.76 11.23 9.20
CA ASP A 191 1.15 12.05 10.26
C ASP A 191 -0.10 12.80 9.79
N SER A 192 -0.07 13.39 8.59
CA SER A 192 -1.17 14.17 8.03
C SER A 192 -2.42 13.35 7.69
N VAL A 193 -2.29 12.02 7.59
CA VAL A 193 -3.36 11.09 7.23
C VAL A 193 -3.54 9.98 8.25
N ILE A 194 -2.94 10.12 9.43
CA ILE A 194 -2.97 9.07 10.44
C ILE A 194 -4.39 8.71 10.87
N ASP A 195 -5.28 9.69 10.93
CA ASP A 195 -6.70 9.45 11.24
C ASP A 195 -7.39 8.62 10.17
N LYS A 196 -7.01 8.80 8.89
CA LYS A 196 -7.51 7.97 7.78
C LYS A 196 -7.04 6.53 7.87
N LYS A 197 -5.78 6.32 8.26
CA LYS A 197 -5.26 4.96 8.53
C LYS A 197 -6.03 4.29 9.67
N ILE A 198 -6.29 5.01 10.75
CA ILE A 198 -7.10 4.48 11.86
C ILE A 198 -8.55 4.24 11.41
N ASP A 199 -9.13 5.09 10.56
CA ASP A 199 -10.44 4.88 9.97
C ASP A 199 -10.51 3.57 9.16
N MET A 200 -9.47 3.24 8.40
CA MET A 200 -9.40 1.97 7.67
C MET A 200 -9.37 0.79 8.64
N LEU A 201 -8.45 0.81 9.62
CA LEU A 201 -8.32 -0.26 10.62
C LEU A 201 -9.62 -0.45 11.42
N ASP A 202 -10.29 0.62 11.82
CA ASP A 202 -11.56 0.60 12.54
C ASP A 202 -12.70 -0.07 11.74
N ALA A 203 -12.60 -0.10 10.42
CA ALA A 203 -13.57 -0.82 9.57
C ALA A 203 -13.45 -2.35 9.68
N HIS A 204 -12.28 -2.88 10.04
CA HIS A 204 -12.03 -4.30 10.23
C HIS A 204 -12.42 -4.76 11.65
N GLU A 205 -13.70 -4.63 11.98
CA GLU A 205 -14.21 -4.88 13.33
C GLU A 205 -13.90 -6.29 13.83
N SER A 206 -14.12 -7.31 12.98
CA SER A 206 -13.83 -8.72 13.29
C SER A 206 -12.36 -8.96 13.63
N GLN A 207 -11.46 -8.14 13.10
CA GLN A 207 -10.03 -8.30 13.31
C GLN A 207 -9.53 -7.42 14.45
N MET A 208 -9.80 -6.11 14.41
CA MET A 208 -9.20 -5.16 15.35
C MET A 208 -9.80 -5.27 16.75
N TYR A 209 -11.10 -5.53 16.85
CA TYR A 209 -11.81 -5.55 18.14
C TYR A 209 -12.21 -6.95 18.62
N GLU A 210 -12.03 -7.98 17.78
CA GLU A 210 -12.35 -9.35 18.13
C GLU A 210 -11.12 -10.24 18.06
N TRP A 211 -10.72 -10.72 16.87
CA TRP A 211 -9.66 -11.71 16.70
C TRP A 211 -8.28 -11.28 17.22
N LEU A 212 -7.75 -10.16 16.74
CA LEU A 212 -6.40 -9.73 17.11
C LEU A 212 -6.34 -9.30 18.59
N ALA A 213 -7.39 -8.69 19.10
CA ALA A 213 -7.49 -8.33 20.52
C ALA A 213 -7.61 -9.57 21.41
N TRP A 214 -8.38 -10.59 20.99
CA TRP A 214 -8.44 -11.87 21.67
C TRP A 214 -7.09 -12.58 21.68
N HIS A 215 -6.43 -12.65 20.53
CA HIS A 215 -5.12 -13.28 20.38
C HIS A 215 -4.03 -12.57 21.21
N ALA A 216 -4.14 -11.26 21.35
CA ALA A 216 -3.25 -10.45 22.18
C ALA A 216 -3.62 -10.47 23.68
N GLY A 217 -4.79 -11.04 24.06
CA GLY A 217 -5.25 -11.09 25.44
C GLY A 217 -5.69 -9.73 26.00
N VAL A 218 -6.24 -8.84 25.15
CA VAL A 218 -6.62 -7.46 25.51
C VAL A 218 -8.10 -7.14 25.25
N LEU A 219 -8.95 -8.16 25.07
CA LEU A 219 -10.39 -7.96 24.83
C LEU A 219 -11.09 -7.15 25.91
N ASP A 220 -10.72 -7.36 27.16
CA ASP A 220 -11.27 -6.69 28.34
C ASP A 220 -10.87 -5.21 28.45
N GLN A 221 -9.90 -4.77 27.64
CA GLN A 221 -9.45 -3.39 27.58
C GLN A 221 -10.21 -2.54 26.56
N ILE A 222 -11.05 -3.15 25.72
CA ILE A 222 -11.76 -2.47 24.65
C ILE A 222 -12.95 -1.70 25.23
N PRO A 223 -13.00 -0.36 25.07
CA PRO A 223 -14.12 0.44 25.52
C PRO A 223 -15.43 0.12 24.76
N GLU A 224 -16.56 0.22 25.44
CA GLU A 224 -17.89 0.09 24.79
C GLU A 224 -18.26 1.33 23.96
N ASP A 225 -17.87 2.52 24.41
CA ASP A 225 -18.11 3.76 23.68
C ASP A 225 -17.36 3.80 22.36
N PRO A 226 -18.01 4.04 21.20
CA PRO A 226 -17.36 3.97 19.89
C PRO A 226 -16.18 4.93 19.70
N ALA A 227 -16.23 6.13 20.29
CA ALA A 227 -15.14 7.11 20.18
C ALA A 227 -13.94 6.68 21.03
N ALA A 228 -14.20 6.24 22.27
CA ALA A 228 -13.17 5.71 23.16
C ALA A 228 -12.56 4.41 22.58
N ARG A 229 -13.37 3.55 21.98
CA ARG A 229 -12.92 2.32 21.28
C ARG A 229 -11.95 2.63 20.14
N LYS A 230 -12.25 3.63 19.31
CA LYS A 230 -11.38 4.06 18.22
C LYS A 230 -10.08 4.71 18.71
N GLN A 231 -10.15 5.47 19.82
CA GLN A 231 -8.96 6.03 20.45
C GLN A 231 -8.07 4.91 21.01
N TRP A 232 -8.65 3.91 21.68
CA TRP A 232 -7.94 2.72 22.14
C TRP A 232 -7.26 1.97 20.97
N LEU A 233 -7.96 1.78 19.84
CA LEU A 233 -7.38 1.19 18.64
C LEU A 233 -6.15 1.96 18.15
N ARG A 234 -6.26 3.29 18.12
CA ARG A 234 -5.15 4.17 17.75
C ARG A 234 -3.92 3.92 18.61
N GLU A 235 -4.08 3.97 19.92
CA GLU A 235 -3.01 3.75 20.88
C GLU A 235 -2.41 2.35 20.75
N TRP A 236 -3.25 1.34 20.61
CA TRP A 236 -2.81 -0.04 20.49
C TRP A 236 -2.06 -0.34 19.19
N ARG A 237 -2.46 0.26 18.05
CA ARG A 237 -1.93 -0.11 16.71
C ARG A 237 -0.79 0.75 16.21
N LEU A 238 -0.66 1.98 16.67
CA LEU A 238 0.37 2.89 16.16
C LEU A 238 1.72 2.78 16.87
N GLY A 239 1.75 2.35 18.13
CA GLY A 239 2.96 2.40 18.95
C GLY A 239 3.40 3.84 19.27
N GLU A 240 4.51 3.97 19.96
CA GLU A 240 5.09 5.27 20.30
C GLU A 240 6.05 5.77 19.20
N PRO A 241 6.12 7.08 18.94
CA PRO A 241 7.07 7.64 17.97
C PRO A 241 8.53 7.31 18.27
N ALA A 242 8.85 7.08 19.56
CA ALA A 242 10.18 6.65 20.01
C ALA A 242 10.57 5.25 19.51
N ASP A 243 9.60 4.41 19.16
CA ASP A 243 9.82 3.05 18.67
C ASP A 243 10.21 3.00 17.19
N MET A 244 10.20 4.15 16.50
CA MET A 244 10.60 4.24 15.10
C MET A 244 12.07 3.82 14.94
N LYS A 245 12.30 2.81 14.10
CA LYS A 245 13.61 2.23 13.86
C LYS A 245 14.64 3.27 13.40
N PRO A 246 15.90 3.20 13.86
CA PRO A 246 16.95 4.16 13.46
C PRO A 246 17.12 4.29 11.95
N GLU A 247 17.06 3.17 11.20
CA GLU A 247 17.14 3.16 9.74
C GLU A 247 15.98 3.89 9.06
N TRP A 248 14.80 3.91 9.68
CA TRP A 248 13.67 4.70 9.19
C TRP A 248 13.91 6.19 9.39
N ARG A 249 14.47 6.59 10.55
CA ARG A 249 14.87 7.98 10.82
C ARG A 249 15.91 8.46 9.82
N GLU A 250 16.90 7.62 9.50
CA GLU A 250 17.92 7.94 8.50
C GLU A 250 17.29 8.12 7.11
N SER A 251 16.41 7.22 6.69
CA SER A 251 15.69 7.33 5.42
C SER A 251 14.79 8.57 5.37
N LEU A 252 14.06 8.88 6.46
CA LEU A 252 13.27 10.11 6.55
C LEU A 252 14.12 11.36 6.35
N ARG A 253 15.31 11.45 6.99
CA ARG A 253 16.24 12.60 6.77
C ARG A 253 16.67 12.73 5.32
N ARG A 254 16.90 11.61 4.65
CA ARG A 254 17.26 11.58 3.21
C ARG A 254 16.12 12.08 2.32
N TRP A 255 14.85 11.79 2.68
CA TRP A 255 13.69 12.15 1.89
C TRP A 255 13.08 13.51 2.27
N TYR A 256 13.09 13.87 3.56
CA TYR A 256 12.38 15.03 4.11
C TYR A 256 13.32 16.14 4.62
N GLY A 257 14.64 15.91 4.66
CA GLY A 257 15.59 16.87 5.20
C GLY A 257 15.28 17.24 6.65
N ALA A 258 15.24 18.54 6.96
CA ALA A 258 14.97 19.03 8.31
C ALA A 258 13.56 18.68 8.81
N ALA A 259 12.58 18.52 7.93
CA ALA A 259 11.20 18.17 8.32
C ALA A 259 11.09 16.76 8.92
N ALA A 260 12.08 15.88 8.70
CA ALA A 260 12.12 14.54 9.27
C ALA A 260 12.06 14.48 10.79
N GLU A 261 12.58 15.52 11.48
CA GLU A 261 12.63 15.52 12.94
C GLU A 261 11.23 15.65 13.60
N GLY A 262 10.25 16.19 12.86
CA GLY A 262 8.87 16.31 13.33
C GLY A 262 7.99 15.08 13.06
N VAL A 263 8.48 14.10 12.30
CA VAL A 263 7.69 12.92 11.90
C VAL A 263 7.51 11.97 13.09
N GLN A 264 6.27 11.66 13.40
CA GLN A 264 5.88 10.75 14.48
C GLN A 264 5.48 9.37 13.94
N HIS A 265 4.79 9.32 12.81
CA HIS A 265 4.29 8.10 12.21
C HIS A 265 4.76 7.97 10.77
N ALA A 266 5.27 6.79 10.42
CA ALA A 266 5.78 6.52 9.08
C ALA A 266 5.49 5.09 8.64
N GLU A 267 5.53 4.88 7.32
CA GLU A 267 5.48 3.58 6.66
C GLU A 267 6.74 3.41 5.80
N ALA A 268 7.33 2.23 5.80
CA ALA A 268 8.59 1.99 5.12
C ALA A 268 8.47 0.91 4.05
N PHE A 269 9.19 1.12 2.96
CA PHE A 269 9.14 0.26 1.78
C PHE A 269 10.54 -0.06 1.28
N GLU A 270 10.75 -1.33 0.94
CA GLU A 270 11.96 -1.82 0.30
C GLU A 270 11.71 -2.00 -1.19
N LEU A 271 12.56 -1.42 -2.04
CA LEU A 271 12.50 -1.62 -3.49
C LEU A 271 12.90 -3.05 -3.83
N ALA A 272 12.02 -3.77 -4.54
CA ALA A 272 12.32 -5.11 -5.02
C ALA A 272 13.33 -5.09 -6.18
N GLU A 273 14.11 -6.15 -6.34
CA GLU A 273 15.15 -6.27 -7.37
C GLU A 273 14.60 -6.71 -8.74
N TYR A 274 13.28 -6.82 -8.89
CA TYR A 274 12.57 -7.18 -10.14
C TYR A 274 11.48 -6.14 -10.44
N GLY A 275 10.93 -6.24 -11.64
CA GLY A 275 10.11 -5.17 -12.18
C GLY A 275 10.95 -4.02 -12.73
N SER A 276 10.36 -2.85 -12.92
CA SER A 276 11.09 -1.64 -13.31
C SER A 276 11.97 -1.15 -12.17
N GLN A 277 13.20 -0.74 -12.50
CA GLN A 277 14.15 -0.22 -11.54
C GLN A 277 14.29 1.31 -11.75
N PRO A 278 13.59 2.12 -10.92
CA PRO A 278 13.61 3.58 -11.07
C PRO A 278 14.95 4.17 -10.61
N ASP A 279 15.41 5.19 -11.29
CA ASP A 279 16.44 6.07 -10.73
C ASP A 279 15.87 6.94 -9.60
N ALA A 280 16.71 7.74 -8.94
CA ALA A 280 16.30 8.54 -7.78
C ALA A 280 15.22 9.56 -8.13
N GLU A 281 15.23 10.14 -9.34
CA GLU A 281 14.22 11.09 -9.78
C GLU A 281 12.90 10.39 -10.11
N ALA A 282 12.93 9.27 -10.83
CA ALA A 282 11.76 8.45 -11.10
C ALA A 282 11.15 7.91 -9.81
N LEU A 283 11.99 7.52 -8.83
CA LEU A 283 11.52 7.06 -7.53
C LEU A 283 10.76 8.18 -6.78
N ARG A 284 11.25 9.42 -6.82
CA ARG A 284 10.54 10.57 -6.23
C ARG A 284 9.20 10.84 -6.90
N ARG A 285 9.10 10.71 -8.22
CA ARG A 285 7.82 10.83 -8.95
C ARG A 285 6.79 9.79 -8.55
N LEU A 286 7.23 8.60 -8.10
CA LEU A 286 6.32 7.57 -7.58
C LEU A 286 5.75 7.91 -6.21
N PHE A 287 6.35 8.82 -5.45
CA PHE A 287 5.87 9.28 -4.13
C PHE A 287 5.68 10.81 -4.14
N PRO A 288 4.68 11.33 -4.87
CA PRO A 288 4.54 12.77 -5.15
C PRO A 288 4.23 13.63 -3.91
N PHE A 289 3.82 13.02 -2.83
CA PHE A 289 3.56 13.64 -1.53
C PHE A 289 4.81 13.76 -0.65
N VAL A 290 5.93 13.16 -1.06
CA VAL A 290 7.23 13.35 -0.40
C VAL A 290 7.84 14.66 -0.92
N PRO A 291 8.44 15.52 -0.06
CA PRO A 291 9.00 16.79 -0.49
C PRO A 291 9.99 16.62 -1.65
N GLN A 292 9.83 17.46 -2.67
CA GLN A 292 10.81 17.56 -3.76
C GLN A 292 11.95 18.43 -3.24
N SER A 293 13.13 17.85 -3.01
CA SER A 293 14.33 18.56 -2.56
C SER A 293 15.01 19.33 -3.67
#